data_59fe80d21b65cadf267da7730acefe0b
#
_entry.id   59fe80d21b65cadf267da7730acefe0b
#
_cell.length_a   1.000
_cell.length_b   1.000
_cell.length_c   1.000
_cell.angle_alpha   90.00
_cell.angle_beta   90.00
_cell.angle_gamma   90.00
#
_symmetry.space_group_name_H-M   'P 1'
#
loop_
_entity.id
_entity.type
_entity.pdbx_description
1 polymer ?
#
loop_
_entity_poly.entity_id
_entity_poly.type
_entity_poly.pdbx_seq_one_letter_code
_entity_poly.pdbx_strand_id
1 'polypeptide(L)'
;MASITQPPSASWDYAPAPESFRPEIAAEHGLFIGGAFVKPKSGKFMKVINPATEETLTKVAEAGNADVAAAVEAATKAQRKWSRLPGKERAKYLFRIARRLQERAREFAVLETLNNGKPIKESRDADVPESAKHFFHHAGWCDKLRYAMPGGGEAQPVGVCGQIIPWNFPLMMAAWKIAPALACGNTCVLKPAETTPLTALRLAEIFQEVDLPPGVVNILTGGPDTGKLVAGHAGFNKIAFTGSTEVGKAIVKACAGRSVRLTMELGGKGAHIVFADAAIDQAVEGAIQGIFFNQGQVCCAGS
;
A
#
# COMPACT_ATOMS: atom_id res chain seq x y z
N MET A 1 32.36 -46.28 -32.29
CA MET A 1 31.46 -45.63 -31.32
C MET A 1 32.28 -44.67 -30.50
N ALA A 2 32.18 -43.37 -30.78
CA ALA A 2 32.91 -42.33 -30.03
C ALA A 2 32.20 -42.07 -28.73
N SER A 3 32.90 -42.24 -27.61
CA SER A 3 32.44 -41.92 -26.27
C SER A 3 32.18 -40.39 -26.18
N ILE A 4 30.94 -40.00 -26.00
CA ILE A 4 30.57 -38.62 -25.66
C ILE A 4 30.95 -38.42 -24.19
N THR A 5 32.15 -37.82 -23.98
CA THR A 5 32.51 -37.34 -22.65
C THR A 5 31.58 -36.17 -22.29
N GLN A 6 30.80 -36.33 -21.24
CA GLN A 6 30.05 -35.22 -20.64
C GLN A 6 31.02 -34.08 -20.31
N PRO A 7 30.66 -32.80 -20.62
CA PRO A 7 31.44 -31.69 -20.15
C PRO A 7 31.46 -31.67 -18.61
N PRO A 8 32.57 -31.23 -18.01
CA PRO A 8 32.64 -31.13 -16.55
C PRO A 8 31.47 -30.25 -16.07
N SER A 9 30.75 -30.73 -15.05
CA SER A 9 29.75 -29.93 -14.39
C SER A 9 30.42 -28.68 -13.83
N ALA A 10 30.22 -27.55 -14.48
CA ALA A 10 30.62 -26.28 -13.91
C ALA A 10 29.77 -26.08 -12.66
N SER A 11 30.32 -26.38 -11.50
CA SER A 11 29.78 -25.91 -10.23
C SER A 11 30.01 -24.40 -10.22
N TRP A 12 28.99 -23.65 -10.52
CA TRP A 12 28.97 -22.21 -10.28
C TRP A 12 28.91 -22.01 -8.78
N ASP A 13 30.06 -21.81 -8.13
CA ASP A 13 30.13 -21.27 -6.79
C ASP A 13 29.68 -19.80 -6.87
N TYR A 14 28.39 -19.59 -6.77
CA TYR A 14 27.87 -18.27 -6.46
C TYR A 14 28.27 -17.96 -5.02
N ALA A 15 29.36 -17.22 -4.84
CA ALA A 15 29.51 -16.47 -3.60
C ALA A 15 28.35 -15.46 -3.56
N PRO A 16 27.34 -15.62 -2.71
CA PRO A 16 26.30 -14.62 -2.61
C PRO A 16 26.98 -13.31 -2.24
N ALA A 17 26.75 -12.27 -3.04
CA ALA A 17 27.19 -10.93 -2.65
C ALA A 17 26.65 -10.72 -1.22
N PRO A 18 27.50 -10.38 -0.24
CA PRO A 18 27.04 -10.26 1.13
C PRO A 18 25.89 -9.25 1.17
N GLU A 19 24.69 -9.68 1.57
CA GLU A 19 23.58 -8.74 1.81
C GLU A 19 24.05 -7.78 2.90
N SER A 20 24.30 -6.55 2.50
CA SER A 20 24.87 -5.54 3.37
C SER A 20 23.82 -4.83 4.22
N PHE A 21 22.54 -5.07 3.96
CA PHE A 21 21.43 -4.44 4.69
C PHE A 21 20.45 -5.49 5.19
N ARG A 22 20.20 -5.47 6.50
CA ARG A 22 19.13 -6.24 7.13
C ARG A 22 18.23 -5.26 7.85
N PRO A 23 16.94 -5.13 7.44
CA PRO A 23 16.01 -4.28 8.14
C PRO A 23 15.81 -4.80 9.57
N GLU A 24 15.85 -3.90 10.54
CA GLU A 24 15.42 -4.24 11.89
C GLU A 24 13.91 -4.45 11.89
N ILE A 25 13.49 -5.64 12.27
CA ILE A 25 12.09 -6.02 12.41
C ILE A 25 11.84 -6.32 13.89
N ALA A 26 11.04 -5.48 14.55
CA ALA A 26 10.68 -5.70 15.94
C ALA A 26 9.93 -7.03 16.11
N ALA A 27 10.05 -7.67 17.27
CA ALA A 27 9.36 -8.93 17.56
C ALA A 27 7.83 -8.82 17.52
N GLU A 28 7.31 -7.62 17.84
CA GLU A 28 5.88 -7.31 17.78
C GLU A 28 5.66 -5.87 17.30
N HIS A 29 4.64 -5.64 16.48
CA HIS A 29 4.22 -4.31 16.03
C HIS A 29 2.79 -4.02 16.49
N GLY A 30 2.58 -2.82 17.03
CA GLY A 30 1.26 -2.30 17.40
C GLY A 30 0.47 -1.78 16.19
N LEU A 31 -0.75 -1.33 16.46
CA LEU A 31 -1.55 -0.51 15.55
C LEU A 31 -1.01 0.92 15.54
N PHE A 32 -1.10 1.63 14.43
CA PHE A 32 -0.77 3.05 14.39
C PHE A 32 -2.04 3.89 14.44
N ILE A 33 -2.30 4.50 15.60
CA ILE A 33 -3.52 5.28 15.85
C ILE A 33 -3.16 6.61 16.52
N GLY A 34 -3.68 7.71 15.98
CA GLY A 34 -3.49 9.02 16.58
C GLY A 34 -2.03 9.51 16.61
N GLY A 35 -1.19 9.02 15.68
CA GLY A 35 0.22 9.39 15.56
C GLY A 35 1.17 8.54 16.41
N ALA A 36 0.69 7.49 17.08
CA ALA A 36 1.50 6.61 17.91
C ALA A 36 1.20 5.13 17.66
N PHE A 37 2.20 4.27 17.90
CA PHE A 37 2.00 2.83 17.94
C PHE A 37 1.36 2.43 19.28
N VAL A 38 0.24 1.69 19.21
CA VAL A 38 -0.55 1.27 20.37
C VAL A 38 -0.82 -0.23 20.33
N LYS A 39 -0.95 -0.85 21.49
CA LYS A 39 -1.38 -2.25 21.59
C LYS A 39 -2.86 -2.40 21.20
N PRO A 40 -3.26 -3.52 20.57
CA PRO A 40 -4.66 -3.77 20.28
C PRO A 40 -5.45 -3.94 21.58
N LYS A 41 -6.67 -3.41 21.63
CA LYS A 41 -7.54 -3.50 22.81
C LYS A 41 -7.87 -4.95 23.20
N SER A 42 -7.91 -5.83 22.20
CA SER A 42 -8.15 -7.27 22.43
C SER A 42 -6.91 -8.03 22.95
N GLY A 43 -5.73 -7.44 22.87
CA GLY A 43 -4.45 -8.12 23.12
C GLY A 43 -4.07 -9.15 22.05
N LYS A 44 -4.81 -9.25 20.94
CA LYS A 44 -4.56 -10.26 19.90
C LYS A 44 -3.49 -9.81 18.92
N PHE A 45 -2.65 -10.76 18.53
CA PHE A 45 -1.60 -10.60 17.52
C PHE A 45 -1.66 -11.75 16.53
N MET A 46 -1.26 -11.50 15.32
CA MET A 46 -1.14 -12.48 14.24
C MET A 46 0.31 -12.55 13.75
N LYS A 47 0.74 -13.72 13.29
CA LYS A 47 2.08 -13.94 12.74
C LYS A 47 2.14 -13.37 11.32
N VAL A 48 3.26 -12.78 10.99
CA VAL A 48 3.63 -12.39 9.62
C VAL A 48 4.76 -13.31 9.17
N ILE A 49 4.56 -13.94 8.03
CA ILE A 49 5.44 -15.00 7.51
C ILE A 49 6.25 -14.45 6.33
N ASN A 50 7.51 -14.83 6.24
CA ASN A 50 8.29 -14.71 5.01
C ASN A 50 7.86 -15.83 4.06
N PRO A 51 7.23 -15.55 2.93
CA PRO A 51 6.72 -16.60 2.04
C PRO A 51 7.81 -17.41 1.35
N ALA A 52 9.05 -16.91 1.30
CA ALA A 52 10.17 -17.61 0.69
C ALA A 52 10.79 -18.67 1.60
N THR A 53 10.73 -18.49 2.93
CA THR A 53 11.33 -19.40 3.93
C THR A 53 10.31 -20.04 4.86
N GLU A 54 9.05 -19.59 4.82
CA GLU A 54 7.96 -19.98 5.72
C GLU A 54 8.22 -19.62 7.21
N GLU A 55 9.28 -18.89 7.48
CA GLU A 55 9.63 -18.45 8.83
C GLU A 55 8.80 -17.25 9.28
N THR A 56 8.53 -17.18 10.58
CA THR A 56 7.87 -16.01 11.15
C THR A 56 8.83 -14.82 11.21
N LEU A 57 8.52 -13.75 10.48
CA LEU A 57 9.26 -12.49 10.55
C LEU A 57 8.97 -11.74 11.85
N THR A 58 7.70 -11.67 12.25
CA THR A 58 7.25 -10.92 13.41
C THR A 58 5.80 -11.24 13.74
N LYS A 59 5.26 -10.56 14.75
CA LYS A 59 3.83 -10.50 15.01
C LYS A 59 3.31 -9.08 14.87
N VAL A 60 2.10 -8.93 14.33
CA VAL A 60 1.42 -7.64 14.23
C VAL A 60 0.10 -7.68 14.98
N ALA A 61 -0.29 -6.56 15.55
CA ALA A 61 -1.55 -6.42 16.26
C ALA A 61 -2.75 -6.74 15.37
N GLU A 62 -3.79 -7.37 15.92
CA GLU A 62 -5.06 -7.61 15.24
C GLU A 62 -6.12 -6.65 15.77
N ALA A 63 -6.50 -5.67 14.94
CA ALA A 63 -7.45 -4.64 15.31
C ALA A 63 -8.87 -5.19 15.42
N GLY A 64 -9.51 -4.94 16.54
CA GLY A 64 -10.91 -5.22 16.80
C GLY A 64 -11.82 -3.98 16.65
N ASN A 65 -13.09 -4.15 17.00
CA ASN A 65 -14.08 -3.08 16.87
C ASN A 65 -13.71 -1.79 17.64
N ALA A 66 -13.19 -1.93 18.86
CA ALA A 66 -12.78 -0.78 19.68
C ALA A 66 -11.57 -0.03 19.06
N ASP A 67 -10.66 -0.74 18.39
CA ASP A 67 -9.51 -0.16 17.72
C ASP A 67 -9.93 0.58 16.46
N VAL A 68 -10.85 0.00 15.67
CA VAL A 68 -11.44 0.66 14.49
C VAL A 68 -12.15 1.95 14.90
N ALA A 69 -12.96 1.90 15.96
CA ALA A 69 -13.65 3.07 16.49
C ALA A 69 -12.66 4.17 16.94
N ALA A 70 -11.60 3.80 17.66
CA ALA A 70 -10.55 4.72 18.10
C ALA A 70 -9.80 5.38 16.92
N ALA A 71 -9.49 4.59 15.88
CA ALA A 71 -8.85 5.12 14.67
C ALA A 71 -9.76 6.09 13.90
N VAL A 72 -11.04 5.78 13.78
CA VAL A 72 -12.02 6.67 13.13
C VAL A 72 -12.20 7.95 13.94
N GLU A 73 -12.27 7.86 15.27
CA GLU A 73 -12.35 9.02 16.15
C GLU A 73 -11.11 9.93 15.99
N ALA A 74 -9.90 9.35 16.02
CA ALA A 74 -8.65 10.07 15.81
C ALA A 74 -8.63 10.78 14.45
N ALA A 75 -9.03 10.06 13.37
CA ALA A 75 -9.13 10.60 12.03
C ALA A 75 -10.16 11.75 11.95
N THR A 76 -11.33 11.59 12.57
CA THR A 76 -12.39 12.62 12.61
C THR A 76 -11.94 13.88 13.33
N LYS A 77 -11.22 13.72 14.44
CA LYS A 77 -10.66 14.85 15.18
C LYS A 77 -9.61 15.59 14.36
N ALA A 78 -8.71 14.86 13.71
CA ALA A 78 -7.66 15.42 12.85
C ALA A 78 -8.25 16.10 11.60
N GLN A 79 -9.32 15.55 11.02
CA GLN A 79 -9.98 16.06 9.81
C GLN A 79 -10.35 17.54 9.92
N ARG A 80 -10.82 17.98 11.07
CA ARG A 80 -11.26 19.38 11.31
C ARG A 80 -10.13 20.40 11.09
N LYS A 81 -8.90 20.02 11.44
CA LYS A 81 -7.71 20.89 11.30
C LYS A 81 -7.04 20.66 9.94
N TRP A 82 -6.88 19.39 9.53
CA TRP A 82 -6.21 19.02 8.29
C TRP A 82 -6.90 19.58 7.05
N SER A 83 -8.24 19.52 7.01
CA SER A 83 -9.02 20.04 5.88
C SER A 83 -8.90 21.56 5.70
N ARG A 84 -8.67 22.28 6.80
CA ARG A 84 -8.51 23.76 6.80
C ARG A 84 -7.07 24.20 6.58
N LEU A 85 -6.12 23.27 6.64
CA LEU A 85 -4.72 23.59 6.41
C LEU A 85 -4.55 24.02 4.94
N PRO A 86 -3.90 25.16 4.66
CA PRO A 86 -3.65 25.59 3.27
C PRO A 86 -2.97 24.48 2.46
N GLY A 87 -3.32 24.37 1.17
CA GLY A 87 -2.73 23.36 0.29
C GLY A 87 -1.20 23.36 0.29
N LYS A 88 -0.59 24.55 0.29
CA LYS A 88 0.87 24.71 0.37
C LYS A 88 1.47 24.08 1.65
N GLU A 89 0.76 24.15 2.76
CA GLU A 89 1.23 23.55 4.02
C GLU A 89 1.07 22.03 4.00
N ARG A 90 -0.04 21.50 3.45
CA ARG A 90 -0.19 20.05 3.25
C ARG A 90 0.88 19.48 2.32
N ALA A 91 1.21 20.22 1.25
CA ALA A 91 2.26 19.84 0.30
C ALA A 91 3.61 19.59 0.99
N LYS A 92 3.98 20.40 1.98
CA LYS A 92 5.25 20.25 2.72
C LYS A 92 5.37 18.85 3.37
N TYR A 93 4.28 18.35 3.95
CA TYR A 93 4.27 17.00 4.54
C TYR A 93 4.45 15.92 3.48
N LEU A 94 3.72 16.01 2.35
CA LEU A 94 3.84 15.03 1.29
C LEU A 94 5.24 15.03 0.66
N PHE A 95 5.85 16.19 0.45
CA PHE A 95 7.24 16.31 -0.02
C PHE A 95 8.23 15.66 0.96
N ARG A 96 8.08 15.91 2.27
CA ARG A 96 8.92 15.29 3.29
C ARG A 96 8.77 13.77 3.31
N ILE A 97 7.54 13.25 3.25
CA ILE A 97 7.27 11.80 3.16
C ILE A 97 7.98 11.20 1.95
N ALA A 98 7.83 11.82 0.77
CA ALA A 98 8.48 11.35 -0.45
C ALA A 98 10.02 11.31 -0.33
N ARG A 99 10.61 12.36 0.25
CA ARG A 99 12.06 12.44 0.48
C ARG A 99 12.53 11.36 1.46
N ARG A 100 11.83 11.18 2.57
CA ARG A 100 12.17 10.12 3.55
C ARG A 100 12.05 8.73 2.95
N LEU A 101 11.05 8.48 2.08
CA LEU A 101 10.96 7.22 1.32
C LEU A 101 12.18 7.02 0.41
N GLN A 102 12.65 8.06 -0.28
CA GLN A 102 13.86 7.98 -1.10
C GLN A 102 15.11 7.70 -0.25
N GLU A 103 15.26 8.38 0.88
CA GLU A 103 16.41 8.20 1.78
C GLU A 103 16.46 6.80 2.40
N ARG A 104 15.29 6.20 2.67
CA ARG A 104 15.14 4.85 3.23
C ARG A 104 14.83 3.79 2.16
N ALA A 105 15.07 4.09 0.87
CA ALA A 105 14.62 3.25 -0.25
C ALA A 105 15.09 1.80 -0.15
N ARG A 106 16.36 1.58 0.22
CA ARG A 106 16.92 0.23 0.36
C ARG A 106 16.23 -0.57 1.47
N GLU A 107 15.98 0.06 2.60
CA GLU A 107 15.28 -0.55 3.72
C GLU A 107 13.87 -1.00 3.31
N PHE A 108 13.11 -0.11 2.67
CA PHE A 108 11.77 -0.43 2.20
C PHE A 108 11.78 -1.53 1.14
N ALA A 109 12.72 -1.51 0.21
CA ALA A 109 12.81 -2.53 -0.84
C ALA A 109 13.10 -3.92 -0.27
N VAL A 110 14.04 -4.03 0.66
CA VAL A 110 14.36 -5.31 1.32
C VAL A 110 13.19 -5.79 2.17
N LEU A 111 12.58 -4.89 2.94
CA LEU A 111 11.42 -5.23 3.78
C LEU A 111 10.21 -5.69 2.94
N GLU A 112 9.94 -5.00 1.81
CA GLU A 112 8.88 -5.37 0.88
C GLU A 112 9.11 -6.78 0.32
N THR A 113 10.34 -7.08 -0.12
CA THR A 113 10.71 -8.41 -0.64
C THR A 113 10.57 -9.49 0.44
N LEU A 114 11.07 -9.26 1.64
CA LEU A 114 10.96 -10.24 2.74
C LEU A 114 9.52 -10.53 3.13
N ASN A 115 8.67 -9.50 3.13
CA ASN A 115 7.29 -9.63 3.58
C ASN A 115 6.34 -10.14 2.49
N ASN A 116 6.57 -9.77 1.21
CA ASN A 116 5.72 -10.13 0.10
C ASN A 116 6.21 -11.37 -0.66
N GLY A 117 7.53 -11.59 -0.72
CA GLY A 117 8.15 -12.62 -1.55
C GLY A 117 8.45 -12.21 -2.99
N LYS A 118 8.17 -10.97 -3.38
CA LYS A 118 8.48 -10.47 -4.73
C LYS A 118 9.97 -10.30 -4.95
N PRO A 119 10.43 -10.33 -6.22
CA PRO A 119 11.84 -10.10 -6.55
C PRO A 119 12.32 -8.73 -6.06
N ILE A 120 13.52 -8.69 -5.48
CA ILE A 120 14.13 -7.44 -4.99
C ILE A 120 14.29 -6.38 -6.10
N LYS A 121 14.46 -6.81 -7.34
CA LYS A 121 14.53 -5.91 -8.50
C LYS A 121 13.25 -5.08 -8.60
N GLU A 122 12.10 -5.69 -8.43
CA GLU A 122 10.81 -5.01 -8.55
C GLU A 122 10.53 -4.11 -7.35
N SER A 123 10.81 -4.57 -6.14
CA SER A 123 10.70 -3.73 -4.94
C SER A 123 11.60 -2.49 -5.02
N ARG A 124 12.86 -2.68 -5.48
CA ARG A 124 13.87 -1.61 -5.57
C ARG A 124 13.63 -0.65 -6.72
N ASP A 125 13.32 -1.19 -7.92
CA ASP A 125 13.32 -0.41 -9.17
C ASP A 125 11.92 0.10 -9.54
N ALA A 126 10.86 -0.49 -8.98
CA ALA A 126 9.48 -0.11 -9.24
C ALA A 126 8.76 0.35 -7.97
N ASP A 127 8.53 -0.51 -6.98
CA ASP A 127 7.58 -0.23 -5.90
C ASP A 127 7.97 0.98 -5.05
N VAL A 128 9.22 1.04 -4.58
CA VAL A 128 9.68 2.15 -3.72
C VAL A 128 9.77 3.46 -4.51
N PRO A 129 10.40 3.51 -5.71
CA PRO A 129 10.41 4.72 -6.52
C PRO A 129 9.02 5.23 -6.88
N GLU A 130 8.11 4.36 -7.32
CA GLU A 130 6.74 4.76 -7.67
C GLU A 130 5.96 5.25 -6.44
N SER A 131 6.15 4.63 -5.28
CA SER A 131 5.56 5.12 -4.04
C SER A 131 6.00 6.54 -3.70
N ALA A 132 7.30 6.84 -3.82
CA ALA A 132 7.81 8.19 -3.62
C ALA A 132 7.28 9.18 -4.67
N LYS A 133 7.22 8.78 -5.96
CA LYS A 133 6.65 9.60 -7.03
C LYS A 133 5.19 9.96 -6.79
N HIS A 134 4.38 9.03 -6.26
CA HIS A 134 2.99 9.32 -5.91
C HIS A 134 2.88 10.43 -4.86
N PHE A 135 3.69 10.39 -3.80
CA PHE A 135 3.72 11.47 -2.83
C PHE A 135 4.18 12.80 -3.44
N PHE A 136 5.24 12.79 -4.28
CA PHE A 136 5.70 14.00 -4.98
C PHE A 136 4.62 14.57 -5.91
N HIS A 137 4.00 13.72 -6.73
CA HIS A 137 2.94 14.12 -7.66
C HIS A 137 1.79 14.80 -6.91
N HIS A 138 1.27 14.16 -5.88
CA HIS A 138 0.14 14.68 -5.12
C HIS A 138 0.50 15.90 -4.26
N ALA A 139 1.76 16.01 -3.79
CA ALA A 139 2.25 17.24 -3.16
C ALA A 139 2.14 18.43 -4.12
N GLY A 140 2.51 18.24 -5.39
CA GLY A 140 2.39 19.24 -6.44
C GLY A 140 0.95 19.70 -6.74
N TRP A 141 -0.04 18.87 -6.38
CA TRP A 141 -1.46 19.16 -6.60
C TRP A 141 -2.16 19.82 -5.42
N CYS A 142 -1.60 19.78 -4.21
CA CYS A 142 -2.26 20.25 -2.99
C CYS A 142 -2.85 21.67 -3.08
N ASP A 143 -2.20 22.58 -3.79
CA ASP A 143 -2.62 23.98 -3.96
C ASP A 143 -3.20 24.27 -5.35
N LYS A 144 -3.38 23.23 -6.17
CA LYS A 144 -3.81 23.35 -7.57
C LYS A 144 -5.14 22.65 -7.87
N LEU A 145 -5.80 22.09 -6.85
CA LEU A 145 -7.04 21.30 -7.05
C LEU A 145 -8.12 22.05 -7.83
N ARG A 146 -8.20 23.38 -7.69
CA ARG A 146 -9.16 24.21 -8.44
C ARG A 146 -9.01 24.09 -9.96
N TYR A 147 -7.81 23.80 -10.46
CA TYR A 147 -7.57 23.66 -11.91
C TYR A 147 -8.08 22.32 -12.46
N ALA A 148 -8.29 21.32 -11.60
CA ALA A 148 -8.88 20.04 -11.97
C ALA A 148 -10.42 20.05 -11.91
N MET A 149 -11.04 21.12 -11.36
CA MET A 149 -12.48 21.22 -11.20
C MET A 149 -13.12 21.90 -12.41
N PRO A 150 -14.14 21.29 -13.04
CA PRO A 150 -14.90 21.94 -14.09
C PRO A 150 -15.48 23.29 -13.61
N GLY A 151 -15.27 24.36 -14.39
CA GLY A 151 -15.76 25.69 -14.04
C GLY A 151 -15.00 26.40 -12.92
N GLY A 152 -13.82 25.89 -12.48
CA GLY A 152 -12.97 26.55 -11.48
C GLY A 152 -13.51 26.52 -10.06
N GLY A 153 -14.40 25.58 -9.73
CA GLY A 153 -14.94 25.40 -8.37
C GLY A 153 -13.91 24.99 -7.35
N GLU A 154 -14.15 25.28 -6.08
CA GLU A 154 -13.30 24.81 -4.99
C GLU A 154 -13.55 23.32 -4.69
N ALA A 155 -12.49 22.51 -4.75
CA ALA A 155 -12.53 21.13 -4.31
C ALA A 155 -12.69 21.06 -2.80
N GLN A 156 -13.70 20.35 -2.32
CA GLN A 156 -13.93 20.11 -0.90
C GLN A 156 -13.47 18.71 -0.49
N PRO A 157 -12.83 18.56 0.68
CA PRO A 157 -12.49 17.24 1.18
C PRO A 157 -13.75 16.39 1.42
N VAL A 158 -13.63 15.10 1.12
CA VAL A 158 -14.71 14.11 1.38
C VAL A 158 -14.89 13.88 2.87
N GLY A 159 -13.79 13.88 3.62
CA GLY A 159 -13.75 13.61 5.06
C GLY A 159 -12.84 12.46 5.44
N VAL A 160 -13.31 11.58 6.31
CA VAL A 160 -12.55 10.41 6.78
C VAL A 160 -12.66 9.27 5.76
N CYS A 161 -11.50 8.79 5.27
CA CYS A 161 -11.40 7.74 4.27
C CYS A 161 -10.94 6.42 4.90
N GLY A 162 -11.77 5.38 4.82
CA GLY A 162 -11.36 4.00 5.06
C GLY A 162 -10.70 3.44 3.79
N GLN A 163 -9.52 2.87 3.94
CA GLN A 163 -8.70 2.39 2.84
C GLN A 163 -8.27 0.95 3.10
N ILE A 164 -8.57 0.04 2.18
CA ILE A 164 -8.22 -1.36 2.29
C ILE A 164 -7.40 -1.73 1.06
N ILE A 165 -6.19 -2.26 1.28
CA ILE A 165 -5.23 -2.55 0.20
C ILE A 165 -4.87 -4.03 0.14
N PRO A 166 -4.52 -4.54 -1.07
CA PRO A 166 -4.11 -5.92 -1.29
C PRO A 166 -2.64 -6.15 -0.92
N TRP A 167 -2.23 -7.39 -1.10
CA TRP A 167 -0.90 -7.89 -0.76
C TRP A 167 0.13 -7.79 -1.89
N ASN A 168 -0.27 -7.62 -3.14
CA ASN A 168 0.66 -7.74 -4.29
C ASN A 168 1.59 -6.53 -4.51
N PHE A 169 1.18 -5.34 -4.09
CA PHE A 169 1.98 -4.11 -4.09
C PHE A 169 1.77 -3.32 -2.80
N PRO A 170 2.21 -3.83 -1.64
CA PRO A 170 1.84 -3.31 -0.33
C PRO A 170 2.14 -1.82 -0.16
N LEU A 171 3.40 -1.41 -0.36
CA LEU A 171 3.83 -0.01 -0.20
C LEU A 171 3.20 0.90 -1.25
N MET A 172 3.21 0.46 -2.52
CA MET A 172 2.69 1.25 -3.62
C MET A 172 1.19 1.50 -3.48
N MET A 173 0.40 0.48 -3.09
CA MET A 173 -1.04 0.62 -2.87
C MET A 173 -1.36 1.50 -1.66
N ALA A 174 -0.52 1.50 -0.62
CA ALA A 174 -0.62 2.44 0.49
C ALA A 174 -0.40 3.87 -0.01
N ALA A 175 0.66 4.12 -0.78
CA ALA A 175 0.95 5.43 -1.35
C ALA A 175 -0.17 5.93 -2.28
N TRP A 176 -0.70 5.06 -3.16
CA TRP A 176 -1.79 5.38 -4.10
C TRP A 176 -3.08 5.83 -3.42
N LYS A 177 -3.33 5.37 -2.20
CA LYS A 177 -4.53 5.74 -1.45
C LYS A 177 -4.27 6.89 -0.47
N ILE A 178 -3.14 6.89 0.23
CA ILE A 178 -2.83 7.91 1.24
C ILE A 178 -2.49 9.26 0.57
N ALA A 179 -1.60 9.28 -0.43
CA ALA A 179 -1.12 10.52 -1.00
C ALA A 179 -2.24 11.42 -1.59
N PRO A 180 -3.15 10.91 -2.47
CA PRO A 180 -4.25 11.72 -2.98
C PRO A 180 -5.25 12.13 -1.88
N ALA A 181 -5.51 11.26 -0.90
CA ALA A 181 -6.41 11.59 0.19
C ALA A 181 -5.87 12.78 1.00
N LEU A 182 -4.60 12.74 1.39
CA LEU A 182 -3.95 13.82 2.13
C LEU A 182 -3.88 15.12 1.32
N ALA A 183 -3.52 15.04 0.04
CA ALA A 183 -3.46 16.20 -0.85
C ALA A 183 -4.80 16.92 -0.94
N CYS A 184 -5.90 16.17 -1.00
CA CYS A 184 -7.26 16.69 -1.04
C CYS A 184 -7.82 17.10 0.34
N GLY A 185 -7.01 17.08 1.40
CA GLY A 185 -7.42 17.49 2.74
C GLY A 185 -8.25 16.46 3.50
N ASN A 186 -8.20 15.18 3.11
CA ASN A 186 -8.87 14.08 3.82
C ASN A 186 -7.94 13.43 4.84
N THR A 187 -8.51 12.73 5.82
CA THR A 187 -7.78 11.86 6.74
C THR A 187 -8.04 10.39 6.41
N CYS A 188 -7.15 9.51 6.85
CA CYS A 188 -7.16 8.11 6.44
C CYS A 188 -7.11 7.15 7.63
N VAL A 189 -7.83 6.03 7.47
CA VAL A 189 -7.61 4.80 8.21
C VAL A 189 -7.31 3.71 7.20
N LEU A 190 -6.05 3.28 7.14
CA LEU A 190 -5.56 2.27 6.21
C LEU A 190 -5.56 0.89 6.86
N LYS A 191 -6.10 -0.12 6.16
CA LYS A 191 -5.93 -1.53 6.50
C LYS A 191 -5.11 -2.22 5.40
N PRO A 192 -3.83 -2.55 5.62
CA PRO A 192 -3.06 -3.38 4.71
C PRO A 192 -3.55 -4.83 4.73
N ALA A 193 -3.16 -5.61 3.72
CA ALA A 193 -3.38 -7.05 3.74
C ALA A 193 -2.67 -7.68 4.95
N GLU A 194 -3.30 -8.70 5.52
CA GLU A 194 -2.79 -9.41 6.70
C GLU A 194 -1.44 -10.08 6.47
N THR A 195 -1.17 -10.49 5.25
CA THR A 195 0.09 -11.14 4.86
C THR A 195 1.23 -10.17 4.65
N THR A 196 0.95 -8.91 4.32
CA THR A 196 1.96 -7.92 3.90
C THR A 196 1.82 -6.55 4.60
N PRO A 197 1.78 -6.51 5.95
CA PRO A 197 1.53 -5.26 6.67
C PRO A 197 2.78 -4.41 6.94
N LEU A 198 3.99 -4.99 6.78
CA LEU A 198 5.19 -4.40 7.39
C LEU A 198 5.63 -3.09 6.76
N THR A 199 5.57 -2.94 5.45
CA THR A 199 5.95 -1.69 4.79
C THR A 199 4.97 -0.56 5.07
N ALA A 200 3.67 -0.86 5.27
CA ALA A 200 2.70 0.12 5.74
C ALA A 200 3.01 0.59 7.18
N LEU A 201 3.39 -0.32 8.09
CA LEU A 201 3.80 0.03 9.45
C LEU A 201 5.13 0.81 9.44
N ARG A 202 6.07 0.46 8.56
CA ARG A 202 7.32 1.21 8.38
C ARG A 202 7.05 2.63 7.83
N LEU A 203 6.05 2.78 6.97
CA LEU A 203 5.60 4.10 6.50
C LEU A 203 5.03 4.96 7.63
N ALA A 204 4.41 4.34 8.67
CA ALA A 204 3.94 5.06 9.85
C ALA A 204 5.10 5.74 10.62
N GLU A 205 6.28 5.12 10.65
CA GLU A 205 7.47 5.75 11.25
C GLU A 205 7.87 7.02 10.48
N ILE A 206 7.80 6.99 9.14
CA ILE A 206 8.03 8.18 8.33
C ILE A 206 7.00 9.27 8.67
N PHE A 207 5.75 8.93 8.93
CA PHE A 207 4.76 9.93 9.34
C PHE A 207 5.13 10.61 10.67
N GLN A 208 5.73 9.86 11.62
CA GLN A 208 6.27 10.44 12.85
C GLN A 208 7.51 11.30 12.58
N GLU A 209 8.46 10.82 11.77
CA GLU A 209 9.69 11.55 11.42
C GLU A 209 9.44 12.90 10.75
N VAL A 210 8.34 13.03 10.01
CA VAL A 210 7.96 14.29 9.34
C VAL A 210 6.98 15.14 10.14
N ASP A 211 6.71 14.78 11.38
CA ASP A 211 5.74 15.43 12.27
C ASP A 211 4.34 15.57 11.64
N LEU A 212 3.88 14.53 10.93
CA LEU A 212 2.52 14.52 10.39
C LEU A 212 1.51 14.63 11.53
N PRO A 213 0.55 15.58 11.49
CA PRO A 213 -0.34 15.78 12.62
C PRO A 213 -1.05 14.51 13.07
N PRO A 214 -1.08 14.21 14.39
CA PRO A 214 -1.67 13.00 14.93
C PRO A 214 -3.10 12.74 14.42
N GLY A 215 -3.35 11.51 13.97
CA GLY A 215 -4.67 11.09 13.47
C GLY A 215 -4.93 11.38 11.98
N VAL A 216 -4.06 12.13 11.29
CA VAL A 216 -4.21 12.36 9.84
C VAL A 216 -4.13 11.05 9.06
N VAL A 217 -3.22 10.16 9.46
CA VAL A 217 -3.16 8.78 8.98
C VAL A 217 -3.18 7.85 10.18
N ASN A 218 -3.99 6.77 10.08
CA ASN A 218 -4.03 5.68 11.04
C ASN A 218 -3.88 4.36 10.26
N ILE A 219 -3.21 3.37 10.82
CA ILE A 219 -2.98 2.07 10.18
C ILE A 219 -3.42 0.96 11.13
N LEU A 220 -4.35 0.15 10.66
CA LEU A 220 -4.92 -0.97 11.39
C LEU A 220 -4.55 -2.28 10.72
N THR A 221 -3.69 -3.06 11.35
CA THR A 221 -3.40 -4.43 10.93
C THR A 221 -4.48 -5.38 11.39
N GLY A 222 -4.67 -6.48 10.67
CA GLY A 222 -5.66 -7.52 10.99
C GLY A 222 -6.19 -8.22 9.76
N GLY A 223 -6.87 -9.33 9.96
CA GLY A 223 -7.42 -10.20 8.95
C GLY A 223 -8.75 -9.70 8.32
N PRO A 224 -9.50 -10.63 7.70
CA PRO A 224 -10.78 -10.32 7.06
C PRO A 224 -11.80 -9.68 7.98
N ASP A 225 -11.84 -10.06 9.26
CA ASP A 225 -12.79 -9.51 10.22
C ASP A 225 -12.51 -8.03 10.53
N THR A 226 -11.24 -7.64 10.66
CA THR A 226 -10.87 -6.23 10.71
C THR A 226 -11.32 -5.47 9.45
N GLY A 227 -11.19 -6.09 8.26
CA GLY A 227 -11.67 -5.53 6.98
C GLY A 227 -13.18 -5.28 6.99
N LYS A 228 -13.98 -6.24 7.50
CA LYS A 228 -15.43 -6.10 7.66
C LYS A 228 -15.79 -4.97 8.63
N LEU A 229 -15.08 -4.85 9.75
CA LEU A 229 -15.26 -3.77 10.71
C LEU A 229 -14.98 -2.39 10.07
N VAL A 230 -13.90 -2.26 9.31
CA VAL A 230 -13.59 -1.02 8.57
C VAL A 230 -14.70 -0.72 7.55
N ALA A 231 -15.07 -1.67 6.70
CA ALA A 231 -16.11 -1.46 5.68
C ALA A 231 -17.48 -1.12 6.29
N GLY A 232 -17.82 -1.72 7.43
CA GLY A 232 -19.10 -1.54 8.12
C GLY A 232 -19.20 -0.30 9.01
N HIS A 233 -18.09 0.35 9.36
CA HIS A 233 -18.11 1.44 10.34
C HIS A 233 -18.74 2.72 9.78
N ALA A 234 -19.71 3.27 10.50
CA ALA A 234 -20.53 4.41 10.06
C ALA A 234 -19.75 5.74 9.95
N GLY A 235 -18.62 5.87 10.61
CA GLY A 235 -17.83 7.11 10.65
C GLY A 235 -16.98 7.39 9.39
N PHE A 236 -17.01 6.53 8.38
CA PHE A 236 -16.33 6.79 7.12
C PHE A 236 -17.21 7.53 6.11
N ASN A 237 -16.65 8.55 5.47
CA ASN A 237 -17.28 9.28 4.37
C ASN A 237 -16.95 8.64 3.01
N LYS A 238 -15.86 7.87 2.95
CA LYS A 238 -15.43 7.14 1.76
C LYS A 238 -14.77 5.81 2.17
N ILE A 239 -15.04 4.76 1.40
CA ILE A 239 -14.28 3.51 1.42
C ILE A 239 -13.59 3.34 0.06
N ALA A 240 -12.28 3.19 0.07
CA ALA A 240 -11.46 2.89 -1.09
C ALA A 240 -10.84 1.50 -0.92
N PHE A 241 -11.23 0.58 -1.78
CA PHE A 241 -10.80 -0.80 -1.75
C PHE A 241 -10.02 -1.15 -3.02
N THR A 242 -8.94 -1.90 -2.86
CA THR A 242 -8.28 -2.63 -3.95
C THR A 242 -8.10 -4.08 -3.51
N GLY A 243 -8.53 -5.02 -4.35
CA GLY A 243 -8.44 -6.45 -4.04
C GLY A 243 -9.31 -7.32 -4.95
N SER A 244 -9.81 -8.44 -4.43
CA SER A 244 -10.64 -9.37 -5.22
C SER A 244 -12.04 -8.81 -5.50
N THR A 245 -12.61 -9.23 -6.64
CA THR A 245 -13.98 -8.88 -7.03
C THR A 245 -15.01 -9.34 -6.00
N GLU A 246 -14.79 -10.49 -5.39
CA GLU A 246 -15.66 -11.05 -4.36
C GLU A 246 -15.74 -10.15 -3.12
N VAL A 247 -14.59 -9.75 -2.60
CA VAL A 247 -14.52 -8.85 -1.44
C VAL A 247 -15.07 -7.46 -1.80
N GLY A 248 -14.79 -6.96 -3.01
CA GLY A 248 -15.38 -5.71 -3.49
C GLY A 248 -16.90 -5.73 -3.50
N LYS A 249 -17.53 -6.79 -4.02
CA LYS A 249 -18.99 -6.99 -3.97
C LYS A 249 -19.51 -7.03 -2.53
N ALA A 250 -18.80 -7.69 -1.61
CA ALA A 250 -19.18 -7.75 -0.19
C ALA A 250 -19.14 -6.36 0.46
N ILE A 251 -18.11 -5.55 0.16
CA ILE A 251 -18.00 -4.18 0.65
C ILE A 251 -19.14 -3.29 0.10
N VAL A 252 -19.44 -3.37 -1.19
CA VAL A 252 -20.56 -2.64 -1.80
C VAL A 252 -21.87 -2.98 -1.08
N LYS A 253 -22.11 -4.29 -0.84
CA LYS A 253 -23.29 -4.74 -0.10
C LYS A 253 -23.33 -4.22 1.35
N ALA A 254 -22.20 -4.22 2.04
CA ALA A 254 -22.09 -3.71 3.42
C ALA A 254 -22.29 -2.20 3.50
N CYS A 255 -22.02 -1.47 2.43
CA CYS A 255 -22.19 -0.02 2.33
C CYS A 255 -23.57 0.41 1.77
N ALA A 256 -24.37 -0.53 1.27
CA ALA A 256 -25.69 -0.23 0.71
C ALA A 256 -26.60 0.49 1.75
N GLY A 257 -27.33 1.50 1.30
CA GLY A 257 -28.18 2.31 2.17
C GLY A 257 -27.47 3.34 3.04
N ARG A 258 -26.13 3.46 2.93
CA ARG A 258 -25.32 4.44 3.66
C ARG A 258 -24.87 5.57 2.74
N SER A 259 -24.77 6.79 3.27
CA SER A 259 -24.17 7.93 2.54
C SER A 259 -22.65 7.87 2.61
N VAL A 260 -22.05 6.85 1.95
CA VAL A 260 -20.60 6.64 1.86
C VAL A 260 -20.17 6.53 0.40
N ARG A 261 -19.10 7.23 0.00
CA ARG A 261 -18.54 7.13 -1.35
C ARG A 261 -17.68 5.88 -1.47
N LEU A 262 -17.80 5.17 -2.59
CA LEU A 262 -17.02 3.96 -2.86
C LEU A 262 -16.09 4.16 -4.05
N THR A 263 -14.87 3.63 -3.94
CA THR A 263 -13.95 3.39 -5.06
C THR A 263 -13.48 1.94 -4.96
N MET A 264 -13.73 1.18 -6.01
CA MET A 264 -13.42 -0.26 -6.09
C MET A 264 -12.44 -0.49 -7.23
N GLU A 265 -11.22 -0.88 -6.89
CA GLU A 265 -10.20 -1.34 -7.82
C GLU A 265 -10.09 -2.85 -7.66
N LEU A 266 -10.42 -3.58 -8.72
CA LEU A 266 -10.63 -5.02 -8.66
C LEU A 266 -9.73 -5.74 -9.66
N GLY A 267 -9.55 -7.05 -9.44
CA GLY A 267 -8.85 -7.91 -10.38
C GLY A 267 -9.65 -8.16 -11.66
N GLY A 268 -9.00 -8.72 -12.62
CA GLY A 268 -9.60 -9.08 -13.91
C GLY A 268 -8.74 -10.05 -14.71
N LYS A 269 -9.20 -10.35 -15.91
CA LYS A 269 -8.50 -11.07 -16.96
C LYS A 269 -8.61 -10.24 -18.24
N GLY A 270 -7.80 -9.17 -18.32
CA GLY A 270 -7.75 -8.31 -19.50
C GLY A 270 -7.13 -9.05 -20.68
N ALA A 271 -7.79 -9.03 -21.83
CA ALA A 271 -7.27 -9.67 -23.02
C ALA A 271 -6.05 -8.92 -23.56
N HIS A 272 -4.98 -9.65 -23.90
CA HIS A 272 -3.84 -9.13 -24.66
C HIS A 272 -4.13 -9.40 -26.15
N ILE A 273 -4.45 -8.34 -26.91
CA ILE A 273 -4.87 -8.48 -28.32
C ILE A 273 -3.72 -8.04 -29.22
N VAL A 274 -3.24 -8.96 -30.08
CA VAL A 274 -2.17 -8.72 -31.06
C VAL A 274 -2.78 -8.80 -32.46
N PHE A 275 -2.78 -7.69 -33.20
CA PHE A 275 -3.25 -7.64 -34.58
C PHE A 275 -2.18 -8.16 -35.56
N ALA A 276 -2.62 -8.55 -36.77
CA ALA A 276 -1.76 -9.17 -37.78
C ALA A 276 -0.60 -8.27 -38.26
N ASP A 277 -0.74 -6.97 -38.18
CA ASP A 277 0.25 -5.94 -38.54
C ASP A 277 1.14 -5.48 -37.38
N ALA A 278 1.00 -6.12 -36.22
CA ALA A 278 1.83 -5.80 -35.06
C ALA A 278 3.30 -6.20 -35.26
N ALA A 279 4.20 -5.47 -34.63
CA ALA A 279 5.59 -5.85 -34.53
C ALA A 279 5.72 -7.05 -33.55
N ILE A 280 5.85 -8.26 -34.08
CA ILE A 280 5.73 -9.51 -33.34
C ILE A 280 6.73 -9.63 -32.19
N ASP A 281 8.00 -9.25 -32.40
CA ASP A 281 9.00 -9.32 -31.34
C ASP A 281 8.64 -8.45 -30.13
N GLN A 282 8.21 -7.19 -30.36
CA GLN A 282 7.73 -6.32 -29.30
C GLN A 282 6.43 -6.83 -28.66
N ALA A 283 5.54 -7.46 -29.45
CA ALA A 283 4.32 -8.06 -28.90
C ALA A 283 4.65 -9.22 -27.96
N VAL A 284 5.65 -10.05 -28.28
CA VAL A 284 6.12 -11.14 -27.39
C VAL A 284 6.72 -10.56 -26.12
N GLU A 285 7.62 -9.57 -26.22
CA GLU A 285 8.19 -8.89 -25.05
C GLU A 285 7.08 -8.25 -24.19
N GLY A 286 6.12 -7.57 -24.81
CA GLY A 286 4.98 -6.97 -24.14
C GLY A 286 4.10 -8.00 -23.43
N ALA A 287 3.87 -9.17 -24.04
CA ALA A 287 3.15 -10.26 -23.42
C ALA A 287 3.88 -10.83 -22.19
N ILE A 288 5.20 -11.04 -22.30
CA ILE A 288 6.03 -11.52 -21.20
C ILE A 288 6.00 -10.51 -20.04
N GLN A 289 6.24 -9.24 -20.32
CA GLN A 289 6.18 -8.18 -19.32
C GLN A 289 4.78 -8.07 -18.70
N GLY A 290 3.74 -8.13 -19.52
CA GLY A 290 2.35 -7.95 -19.10
C GLY A 290 1.83 -9.07 -18.20
N ILE A 291 2.37 -10.30 -18.30
CA ILE A 291 1.88 -11.43 -17.51
C ILE A 291 2.85 -11.84 -16.38
N PHE A 292 4.17 -11.73 -16.58
CA PHE A 292 5.15 -12.24 -15.61
C PHE A 292 5.69 -11.18 -14.64
N PHE A 293 5.45 -9.89 -14.90
CA PHE A 293 5.78 -8.84 -13.95
C PHE A 293 5.18 -9.15 -12.57
N ASN A 294 5.93 -8.90 -11.50
CA ASN A 294 5.53 -9.21 -10.12
C ASN A 294 5.04 -10.66 -9.94
N GLN A 295 5.73 -11.63 -10.57
CA GLN A 295 5.37 -13.06 -10.51
C GLN A 295 3.95 -13.36 -11.03
N GLY A 296 3.43 -12.53 -11.94
CA GLY A 296 2.05 -12.61 -12.45
C GLY A 296 0.99 -12.11 -11.47
N GLN A 297 1.38 -11.52 -10.36
CA GLN A 297 0.48 -11.07 -9.28
C GLN A 297 0.04 -9.61 -9.49
N VAL A 298 -0.53 -9.32 -10.64
CA VAL A 298 -0.90 -7.97 -11.09
C VAL A 298 -2.36 -7.93 -11.51
N CYS A 299 -3.12 -6.98 -10.96
CA CYS A 299 -4.55 -6.80 -11.27
C CYS A 299 -4.80 -6.50 -12.76
N CYS A 300 -3.86 -5.86 -13.43
CA CYS A 300 -3.91 -5.48 -14.85
C CYS A 300 -3.01 -6.36 -15.74
N ALA A 301 -2.62 -7.56 -15.29
CA ALA A 301 -1.87 -8.50 -16.09
C ALA A 301 -2.67 -8.87 -17.36
N GLY A 302 -1.99 -8.91 -18.51
CA GLY A 302 -2.57 -9.36 -19.78
C GLY A 302 -2.79 -10.88 -19.80
N SER A 303 -3.83 -11.33 -20.46
CA SER A 303 -4.17 -12.76 -20.62
C SER A 303 -4.28 -13.14 -22.07
#